data_604c0b5a4a21b531b6c53fffb18983a4
#
_entry.id   604c0b5a4a21b531b6c53fffb18983a4
#
_cell.length_a   1.000
_cell.length_b   1.000
_cell.length_c   1.000
_cell.angle_alpha   90.00
_cell.angle_beta   90.00
_cell.angle_gamma   90.00
#
_symmetry.space_group_name_H-M   'P 1'
#
loop_
_entity.id
_entity.type
_entity.pdbx_description
1 polymer ?
#
loop_
_entity_poly.entity_id
_entity_poly.type
_entity_poly.pdbx_seq_one_letter_code
_entity_poly.pdbx_strand_id
1 'polypeptide(L)'
;TNIKLKVKNKKLFFKIVDNIKTINFENILKEQKSMRFVFLTDFKIIKAYDLKLLTSLDIEFEELSKNSDFFWPIAGVEKATIYEEKEADVKASVKMAKLYDEIKKSNPTNTKEEIHALNVFLTRLLFCYFAEDTDIFPNSNQFTNYLKNVSCEDGSDLHIHLEKLFYTLNSTNRDISNHLKEFPYVNGGLFKEVFAPLVFTKMSRKLIIECGAELNWSLINPDIFGSMIQAVISDEHRGTNGMHYTSVPNIMKVINPLFLDELKEEFEKSKGNSKKLNELHKRITNLKIFDPACG
;
A
#
# COMPACT_ATOMS: atom_id res chain seq x y z
N THR A 1 -33.86 -0.14 -8.54
CA THR A 1 -33.70 -0.43 -7.11
C THR A 1 -32.25 -0.24 -6.70
N ASN A 2 -31.99 0.56 -5.67
CA ASN A 2 -30.64 0.75 -5.13
C ASN A 2 -30.46 -0.16 -3.92
N ILE A 3 -29.44 -1.00 -3.94
CA ILE A 3 -29.11 -1.91 -2.84
C ILE A 3 -27.68 -1.62 -2.38
N LYS A 4 -27.50 -1.34 -1.08
CA LYS A 4 -26.20 -1.25 -0.43
C LYS A 4 -26.01 -2.46 0.47
N LEU A 5 -25.03 -3.28 0.16
CA LEU A 5 -24.72 -4.50 0.91
C LEU A 5 -23.35 -4.38 1.60
N LYS A 6 -23.28 -4.89 2.84
CA LYS A 6 -22.01 -5.09 3.53
C LYS A 6 -21.78 -6.60 3.67
N VAL A 7 -20.85 -7.13 2.86
CA VAL A 7 -20.49 -8.54 2.88
C VAL A 7 -19.09 -8.68 3.48
N LYS A 8 -18.96 -9.41 4.59
CA LYS A 8 -17.67 -9.68 5.28
C LYS A 8 -16.79 -8.42 5.41
N ASN A 9 -17.35 -7.32 5.94
CA ASN A 9 -16.69 -6.01 6.07
C ASN A 9 -16.36 -5.28 4.75
N LYS A 10 -16.72 -5.82 3.60
CA LYS A 10 -16.56 -5.15 2.30
C LYS A 10 -17.88 -4.57 1.84
N LYS A 11 -17.85 -3.36 1.31
CA LYS A 11 -19.05 -2.59 0.95
C LYS A 11 -19.27 -2.73 -0.55
N LEU A 12 -20.45 -3.18 -0.94
CA LEU A 12 -20.92 -3.26 -2.32
C LEU A 12 -22.13 -2.34 -2.51
N PHE A 13 -22.05 -1.44 -3.48
CA PHE A 13 -23.20 -0.73 -4.02
C PHE A 13 -23.66 -1.44 -5.28
N PHE A 14 -24.90 -1.91 -5.28
CA PHE A 14 -25.55 -2.58 -6.40
C PHE A 14 -26.77 -1.79 -6.85
N LYS A 15 -26.90 -1.54 -8.14
CA LYS A 15 -28.03 -0.85 -8.72
C LYS A 15 -28.46 -1.48 -10.04
N ILE A 16 -29.74 -1.77 -10.17
CA ILE A 16 -30.37 -2.13 -11.43
C ILE A 16 -30.88 -0.85 -12.08
N VAL A 17 -30.64 -0.69 -13.37
CA VAL A 17 -31.01 0.49 -14.16
C VAL A 17 -31.76 0.04 -15.41
N ASP A 18 -32.58 0.93 -15.99
CA ASP A 18 -33.36 0.60 -17.18
C ASP A 18 -32.50 0.56 -18.44
N ASN A 19 -31.49 1.42 -18.53
CA ASN A 19 -30.51 1.46 -19.62
C ASN A 19 -29.17 1.98 -19.11
N ILE A 20 -28.17 1.13 -19.13
CA ILE A 20 -26.84 1.44 -18.60
C ILE A 20 -26.08 2.48 -19.43
N LYS A 21 -26.40 2.60 -20.73
CA LYS A 21 -25.75 3.53 -21.66
C LYS A 21 -26.13 4.99 -21.39
N THR A 22 -27.26 5.23 -20.73
CA THR A 22 -27.74 6.59 -20.42
C THR A 22 -27.22 7.13 -19.08
N ILE A 23 -26.49 6.31 -18.32
CA ILE A 23 -26.08 6.66 -16.97
C ILE A 23 -24.64 7.19 -16.97
N ASN A 24 -24.46 8.35 -16.33
CA ASN A 24 -23.11 8.84 -16.03
C ASN A 24 -22.53 8.06 -14.85
N PHE A 25 -21.71 7.06 -15.18
CA PHE A 25 -21.09 6.15 -14.22
C PHE A 25 -20.12 6.88 -13.28
N GLU A 26 -19.37 7.89 -13.78
CA GLU A 26 -18.43 8.67 -12.97
C GLU A 26 -19.11 9.41 -11.82
N ASN A 27 -20.32 9.95 -12.04
CA ASN A 27 -21.08 10.61 -10.98
C ASN A 27 -21.45 9.63 -9.87
N ILE A 28 -21.81 8.40 -10.23
CA ILE A 28 -22.12 7.36 -9.24
C ILE A 28 -20.86 6.97 -8.44
N LEU A 29 -19.71 6.86 -9.08
CA LEU A 29 -18.45 6.59 -8.39
C LEU A 29 -18.11 7.68 -7.37
N LYS A 30 -18.30 8.96 -7.74
CA LYS A 30 -18.08 10.11 -6.84
C LYS A 30 -19.00 10.10 -5.63
N GLU A 31 -20.25 9.67 -5.79
CA GLU A 31 -21.23 9.57 -4.71
C GLU A 31 -20.99 8.35 -3.79
N GLN A 32 -20.36 7.31 -4.28
CA GLN A 32 -20.19 6.03 -3.59
C GLN A 32 -18.76 5.79 -3.08
N LYS A 33 -17.97 6.83 -2.80
CA LYS A 33 -16.57 6.75 -2.33
C LYS A 33 -16.34 5.84 -1.12
N SER A 34 -17.36 5.66 -0.27
CA SER A 34 -17.28 4.78 0.91
C SER A 34 -17.49 3.28 0.58
N MET A 35 -17.80 2.96 -0.68
CA MET A 35 -17.98 1.59 -1.14
C MET A 35 -16.66 1.08 -1.73
N ARG A 36 -16.43 -0.23 -1.64
CA ARG A 36 -15.31 -0.85 -2.37
C ARG A 36 -15.71 -1.17 -3.79
N PHE A 37 -16.90 -1.75 -3.98
CA PHE A 37 -17.40 -2.13 -5.29
C PHE A 37 -18.63 -1.31 -5.64
N VAL A 38 -18.68 -0.84 -6.87
CA VAL A 38 -19.88 -0.28 -7.51
C VAL A 38 -20.25 -1.18 -8.67
N PHE A 39 -21.48 -1.70 -8.67
CA PHE A 39 -22.00 -2.61 -9.67
C PHE A 39 -23.31 -2.07 -10.23
N LEU A 40 -23.38 -1.89 -11.54
CA LEU A 40 -24.58 -1.49 -12.26
C LEU A 40 -24.91 -2.53 -13.34
N THR A 41 -26.19 -2.80 -13.55
CA THR A 41 -26.65 -3.66 -14.63
C THR A 41 -28.06 -3.28 -15.10
N ASP A 42 -28.32 -3.50 -16.38
CA ASP A 42 -29.64 -3.52 -16.99
C ASP A 42 -30.02 -4.95 -17.47
N PHE A 43 -29.33 -5.96 -16.92
CA PHE A 43 -29.43 -7.37 -17.31
C PHE A 43 -28.99 -7.70 -18.75
N LYS A 44 -28.47 -6.73 -19.50
CA LYS A 44 -27.80 -6.91 -20.78
C LYS A 44 -26.31 -6.64 -20.66
N ILE A 45 -25.98 -5.58 -19.96
CA ILE A 45 -24.59 -5.13 -19.72
C ILE A 45 -24.36 -5.02 -18.22
N ILE A 46 -23.13 -5.30 -17.82
CA ILE A 46 -22.62 -5.09 -16.47
C ILE A 46 -21.51 -4.05 -16.53
N LYS A 47 -21.63 -3.01 -15.71
CA LYS A 47 -20.52 -2.10 -15.39
C LYS A 47 -20.20 -2.20 -13.92
N ALA A 48 -18.98 -2.62 -13.60
CA ALA A 48 -18.53 -2.72 -12.23
C ALA A 48 -17.20 -2.00 -12.05
N TYR A 49 -16.94 -1.53 -10.84
CA TYR A 49 -15.71 -0.87 -10.49
C TYR A 49 -15.25 -1.29 -9.09
N ASP A 50 -13.98 -1.68 -8.94
CA ASP A 50 -13.33 -1.85 -7.65
C ASP A 50 -12.59 -0.55 -7.30
N LEU A 51 -13.12 0.24 -6.38
CA LEU A 51 -12.56 1.52 -5.93
C LEU A 51 -11.24 1.36 -5.17
N LYS A 52 -10.94 0.15 -4.67
CA LYS A 52 -9.67 -0.14 -4.01
C LYS A 52 -8.55 -0.37 -5.02
N LEU A 53 -8.83 -1.13 -6.09
CA LEU A 53 -7.84 -1.49 -7.11
C LEU A 53 -7.87 -0.55 -8.32
N LEU A 54 -8.84 0.39 -8.37
CA LEU A 54 -9.10 1.30 -9.50
C LEU A 54 -9.27 0.55 -10.82
N THR A 55 -9.86 -0.64 -10.78
CA THR A 55 -10.12 -1.47 -11.95
C THR A 55 -11.59 -1.47 -12.30
N SER A 56 -11.91 -1.52 -13.59
CA SER A 56 -13.28 -1.55 -14.12
C SER A 56 -13.54 -2.84 -14.88
N LEU A 57 -14.81 -3.25 -14.89
CA LEU A 57 -15.33 -4.35 -15.69
C LEU A 57 -16.55 -3.82 -16.49
N ASP A 58 -16.50 -3.93 -17.81
CA ASP A 58 -17.60 -3.58 -18.72
C ASP A 58 -17.81 -4.77 -19.67
N ILE A 59 -18.87 -5.56 -19.43
CA ILE A 59 -19.09 -6.83 -20.10
C ILE A 59 -20.58 -7.05 -20.40
N GLU A 60 -20.89 -7.96 -21.28
CA GLU A 60 -22.26 -8.48 -21.45
C GLU A 60 -22.65 -9.33 -20.24
N PHE A 61 -23.93 -9.31 -19.87
CA PHE A 61 -24.42 -10.00 -18.68
C PHE A 61 -24.12 -11.51 -18.72
N GLU A 62 -24.16 -12.12 -19.89
CA GLU A 62 -23.87 -13.54 -20.11
C GLU A 62 -22.41 -13.92 -19.82
N GLU A 63 -21.50 -12.95 -19.89
CA GLU A 63 -20.08 -13.15 -19.64
C GLU A 63 -19.70 -13.06 -18.14
N LEU A 64 -20.67 -12.78 -17.26
CA LEU A 64 -20.43 -12.65 -15.81
C LEU A 64 -19.75 -13.90 -15.23
N SER A 65 -20.15 -15.09 -15.67
CA SER A 65 -19.55 -16.34 -15.17
C SER A 65 -18.07 -16.48 -15.52
N LYS A 66 -17.63 -15.95 -16.64
CA LYS A 66 -16.23 -15.97 -17.10
C LYS A 66 -15.37 -14.94 -16.39
N ASN A 67 -15.99 -13.87 -15.87
CA ASN A 67 -15.34 -12.74 -15.19
C ASN A 67 -15.68 -12.69 -13.70
N SER A 68 -16.11 -13.81 -13.12
CA SER A 68 -16.49 -13.90 -11.70
C SER A 68 -15.33 -13.58 -10.75
N ASP A 69 -14.10 -13.76 -11.21
CA ASP A 69 -12.88 -13.48 -10.48
C ASP A 69 -12.72 -11.99 -10.11
N PHE A 70 -13.30 -11.07 -10.88
CA PHE A 70 -13.37 -9.64 -10.52
C PHE A 70 -14.06 -9.42 -9.16
N PHE A 71 -15.01 -10.27 -8.81
CA PHE A 71 -15.81 -10.17 -7.60
C PHE A 71 -15.33 -11.05 -6.43
N TRP A 72 -14.30 -11.86 -6.61
CA TRP A 72 -13.76 -12.70 -5.54
C TRP A 72 -13.41 -11.94 -4.25
N PRO A 73 -12.92 -10.68 -4.32
CA PRO A 73 -12.69 -9.91 -3.10
C PRO A 73 -13.96 -9.70 -2.25
N ILE A 74 -15.15 -9.70 -2.85
CA ILE A 74 -16.43 -9.63 -2.11
C ILE A 74 -16.62 -10.90 -1.27
N ALA A 75 -16.21 -12.06 -1.82
CA ALA A 75 -16.24 -13.35 -1.11
C ALA A 75 -15.10 -13.51 -0.09
N GLY A 76 -14.16 -12.54 -0.04
CA GLY A 76 -13.01 -12.58 0.87
C GLY A 76 -11.75 -13.16 0.24
N VAL A 77 -11.77 -13.47 -1.06
CA VAL A 77 -10.60 -13.95 -1.81
C VAL A 77 -9.99 -12.76 -2.53
N GLU A 78 -8.90 -12.20 -2.02
CA GLU A 78 -8.14 -11.17 -2.74
C GLU A 78 -7.33 -11.87 -3.86
N LYS A 79 -7.37 -11.32 -5.08
CA LYS A 79 -6.45 -11.77 -6.13
C LYS A 79 -5.01 -11.58 -5.64
N ALA A 80 -4.21 -12.64 -5.70
CA ALA A 80 -2.77 -12.46 -5.68
C ALA A 80 -2.40 -11.66 -6.92
N THR A 81 -1.99 -10.42 -6.73
CA THR A 81 -1.54 -9.57 -7.83
C THR A 81 -0.24 -10.20 -8.34
N ILE A 82 -0.22 -10.66 -9.57
CA ILE A 82 1.03 -10.98 -10.26
C ILE A 82 1.73 -9.64 -10.39
N TYR A 83 2.82 -9.46 -9.66
CA TYR A 83 3.57 -8.22 -9.63
C TYR A 83 4.38 -8.09 -10.93
N GLU A 84 3.80 -7.44 -11.93
CA GLU A 84 4.58 -6.73 -12.91
C GLU A 84 5.10 -5.44 -12.25
N GLU A 85 6.36 -5.07 -12.47
CA GLU A 85 6.88 -3.77 -12.02
C GLU A 85 5.97 -2.68 -12.58
N LYS A 86 5.16 -2.10 -11.71
CA LYS A 86 4.24 -1.04 -12.10
C LYS A 86 5.06 0.22 -12.32
N GLU A 87 4.67 1.03 -13.29
CA GLU A 87 5.27 2.35 -13.52
C GLU A 87 5.31 3.21 -12.26
N ALA A 88 4.31 3.08 -11.38
CA ALA A 88 4.26 3.73 -10.07
C ALA A 88 5.43 3.33 -9.17
N ASP A 89 5.77 2.04 -9.17
CA ASP A 89 6.85 1.45 -8.36
C ASP A 89 8.22 2.01 -8.79
N VAL A 90 8.46 2.08 -10.09
CA VAL A 90 9.70 2.65 -10.66
C VAL A 90 9.81 4.14 -10.34
N LYS A 91 8.72 4.90 -10.50
CA LYS A 91 8.70 6.33 -10.18
C LYS A 91 8.97 6.59 -8.70
N ALA A 92 8.39 5.80 -7.81
CA ALA A 92 8.61 5.90 -6.37
C ALA A 92 10.07 5.62 -6.02
N SER A 93 10.65 4.53 -6.55
CA SER A 93 12.04 4.17 -6.32
C SER A 93 13.02 5.26 -6.77
N VAL A 94 12.80 5.83 -7.96
CA VAL A 94 13.64 6.92 -8.49
C VAL A 94 13.53 8.19 -7.64
N LYS A 95 12.31 8.57 -7.18
CA LYS A 95 12.13 9.74 -6.32
C LYS A 95 12.75 9.54 -4.95
N MET A 96 12.59 8.37 -4.34
CA MET A 96 13.19 8.06 -3.05
C MET A 96 14.72 8.01 -3.11
N ALA A 97 15.31 7.48 -4.18
CA ALA A 97 16.75 7.51 -4.39
C ALA A 97 17.28 8.95 -4.49
N LYS A 98 16.61 9.81 -5.25
CA LYS A 98 16.96 11.25 -5.33
C LYS A 98 16.85 11.95 -3.97
N LEU A 99 15.80 11.64 -3.21
CA LEU A 99 15.61 12.19 -1.86
C LEU A 99 16.74 11.75 -0.92
N TYR A 100 17.09 10.46 -0.95
CA TYR A 100 18.21 9.92 -0.17
C TYR A 100 19.52 10.65 -0.47
N ASP A 101 19.87 10.75 -1.76
CA ASP A 101 21.08 11.40 -2.19
C ASP A 101 21.13 12.88 -1.77
N GLU A 102 19.99 13.57 -1.82
CA GLU A 102 19.92 14.97 -1.43
C GLU A 102 20.07 15.17 0.09
N ILE A 103 19.42 14.32 0.90
CA ILE A 103 19.54 14.38 2.35
C ILE A 103 21.00 14.05 2.78
N LYS A 104 21.61 13.06 2.13
CA LYS A 104 22.98 12.63 2.41
C LYS A 104 24.01 13.72 2.19
N LYS A 105 23.79 14.66 1.24
CA LYS A 105 24.72 15.79 1.01
C LYS A 105 24.89 16.69 2.23
N SER A 106 23.85 16.86 3.04
CA SER A 106 23.85 17.73 4.19
C SER A 106 24.03 16.99 5.52
N ASN A 107 24.00 15.65 5.48
CA ASN A 107 24.08 14.82 6.67
C ASN A 107 25.18 13.78 6.49
N PRO A 108 26.21 13.77 7.34
CA PRO A 108 27.27 12.78 7.25
C PRO A 108 26.74 11.37 7.50
N THR A 109 27.34 10.38 6.81
CA THR A 109 27.02 8.95 6.95
C THR A 109 28.31 8.16 7.11
N ASN A 110 29.17 8.63 8.01
CA ASN A 110 30.51 8.07 8.23
C ASN A 110 30.50 6.97 9.30
N THR A 111 29.52 6.99 10.19
CA THR A 111 29.35 6.01 11.27
C THR A 111 28.13 5.11 11.02
N LYS A 112 28.11 3.95 11.69
CA LYS A 112 26.96 3.02 11.63
C LYS A 112 25.72 3.66 12.19
N GLU A 113 25.86 4.45 13.24
CA GLU A 113 24.77 5.15 13.92
C GLU A 113 24.15 6.21 13.01
N GLU A 114 24.95 6.98 12.27
CA GLU A 114 24.46 7.98 11.32
C GLU A 114 23.72 7.32 10.14
N ILE A 115 24.25 6.22 9.62
CA ILE A 115 23.59 5.44 8.55
C ILE A 115 22.26 4.86 9.07
N HIS A 116 22.26 4.30 10.28
CA HIS A 116 21.05 3.75 10.89
C HIS A 116 19.99 4.84 11.08
N ALA A 117 20.37 6.01 11.60
CA ALA A 117 19.47 7.14 11.79
C ALA A 117 18.82 7.59 10.47
N LEU A 118 19.60 7.69 9.39
CA LEU A 118 19.09 8.04 8.07
C LEU A 118 18.12 6.98 7.53
N ASN A 119 18.44 5.70 7.69
CA ASN A 119 17.59 4.59 7.24
C ASN A 119 16.26 4.56 8.00
N VAL A 120 16.27 4.72 9.31
CA VAL A 120 15.05 4.81 10.13
C VAL A 120 14.24 6.05 9.74
N PHE A 121 14.89 7.18 9.50
CA PHE A 121 14.22 8.38 9.03
C PHE A 121 13.48 8.17 7.71
N LEU A 122 14.13 7.56 6.71
CA LEU A 122 13.50 7.27 5.42
C LEU A 122 12.36 6.26 5.55
N THR A 123 12.50 5.26 6.43
CA THR A 123 11.43 4.30 6.72
C THR A 123 10.21 5.01 7.34
N ARG A 124 10.43 5.99 8.22
CA ARG A 124 9.36 6.83 8.80
C ARG A 124 8.65 7.67 7.75
N LEU A 125 9.40 8.26 6.80
CA LEU A 125 8.81 9.00 5.67
C LEU A 125 7.94 8.08 4.81
N LEU A 126 8.46 6.92 4.43
CA LEU A 126 7.73 5.93 3.64
C LEU A 126 6.43 5.52 4.34
N PHE A 127 6.48 5.24 5.65
CA PHE A 127 5.29 4.97 6.43
C PHE A 127 4.28 6.11 6.37
N CYS A 128 4.72 7.36 6.54
CA CYS A 128 3.82 8.52 6.53
C CYS A 128 3.15 8.72 5.16
N TYR A 129 3.87 8.55 4.06
CA TYR A 129 3.29 8.61 2.72
C TYR A 129 2.26 7.49 2.49
N PHE A 130 2.60 6.26 2.89
CA PHE A 130 1.67 5.16 2.78
C PHE A 130 0.42 5.39 3.66
N ALA A 131 0.61 5.90 4.88
CA ALA A 131 -0.46 6.14 5.83
C ALA A 131 -1.45 7.22 5.36
N GLU A 132 -0.99 8.27 4.65
CA GLU A 132 -1.88 9.30 4.12
C GLU A 132 -2.70 8.85 2.92
N ASP A 133 -2.22 7.84 2.16
CA ASP A 133 -2.89 7.34 0.95
C ASP A 133 -3.71 6.06 1.19
N THR A 134 -3.63 5.46 2.39
CA THR A 134 -4.32 4.19 2.73
C THR A 134 -5.32 4.30 3.87
N ASP A 135 -5.82 5.51 4.16
CA ASP A 135 -6.80 5.79 5.21
C ASP A 135 -6.30 5.43 6.64
N ILE A 136 -4.99 5.24 6.85
CA ILE A 136 -4.40 5.13 8.19
C ILE A 136 -4.42 6.51 8.85
N PHE A 137 -4.04 7.55 8.11
CA PHE A 137 -4.32 8.92 8.52
C PHE A 137 -5.74 9.30 8.06
N PRO A 138 -6.52 10.02 8.90
CA PRO A 138 -7.92 10.29 8.61
C PRO A 138 -8.18 11.17 7.38
N ASN A 139 -7.20 11.98 6.96
CA ASN A 139 -7.33 12.89 5.83
C ASN A 139 -6.31 12.56 4.74
N SER A 140 -6.73 12.58 3.49
CA SER A 140 -5.83 12.40 2.33
C SER A 140 -4.76 13.49 2.30
N ASN A 141 -3.52 13.11 1.94
CA ASN A 141 -2.35 14.00 1.91
C ASN A 141 -2.11 14.75 3.24
N GLN A 142 -2.50 14.17 4.38
CA GLN A 142 -2.45 14.84 5.68
C GLN A 142 -1.02 15.16 6.10
N PHE A 143 -0.10 14.23 5.92
CA PHE A 143 1.32 14.41 6.23
C PHE A 143 1.96 15.45 5.31
N THR A 144 1.75 15.32 4.03
CA THR A 144 2.29 16.21 3.00
C THR A 144 1.80 17.64 3.18
N ASN A 145 0.49 17.83 3.40
CA ASN A 145 -0.10 19.14 3.66
C ASN A 145 0.38 19.75 4.99
N TYR A 146 0.53 18.93 6.04
CA TYR A 146 1.10 19.39 7.29
C TYR A 146 2.47 20.01 7.06
N LEU A 147 3.42 19.27 6.48
CA LEU A 147 4.77 19.76 6.25
C LEU A 147 4.81 21.01 5.36
N LYS A 148 3.98 21.03 4.30
CA LYS A 148 3.89 22.16 3.38
C LYS A 148 3.46 23.44 4.09
N ASN A 149 2.52 23.34 5.04
CA ASN A 149 1.90 24.50 5.70
C ASN A 149 2.69 25.01 6.90
N VAL A 150 3.45 24.14 7.60
CA VAL A 150 4.11 24.54 8.85
C VAL A 150 5.60 24.83 8.71
N SER A 151 6.26 24.28 7.69
CA SER A 151 7.71 24.42 7.55
C SER A 151 8.12 25.58 6.62
N CYS A 152 9.24 26.20 6.94
CA CYS A 152 9.83 27.25 6.11
C CYS A 152 10.28 26.70 4.75
N GLU A 153 10.17 27.51 3.70
CA GLU A 153 10.52 27.10 2.33
C GLU A 153 11.99 26.68 2.17
N ASP A 154 12.88 27.24 2.96
CA ASP A 154 14.31 26.92 2.93
C ASP A 154 14.66 25.59 3.62
N GLY A 155 13.69 24.98 4.32
CA GLY A 155 13.84 23.70 5.04
C GLY A 155 14.54 23.81 6.39
N SER A 156 14.90 25.01 6.85
CA SER A 156 15.70 25.21 8.06
C SER A 156 15.06 24.68 9.35
N ASP A 157 13.74 24.71 9.43
CA ASP A 157 12.94 24.26 10.58
C ASP A 157 12.26 22.90 10.40
N LEU A 158 12.46 22.25 9.24
CA LEU A 158 11.73 21.02 8.88
C LEU A 158 11.97 19.90 9.91
N HIS A 159 13.19 19.79 10.46
CA HIS A 159 13.52 18.81 11.49
C HIS A 159 12.63 18.96 12.74
N ILE A 160 12.34 20.19 13.16
CA ILE A 160 11.50 20.47 14.33
C ILE A 160 10.08 19.94 14.13
N HIS A 161 9.52 20.15 12.93
CA HIS A 161 8.17 19.71 12.61
C HIS A 161 8.07 18.20 12.45
N LEU A 162 9.09 17.57 11.87
CA LEU A 162 9.17 16.11 11.75
C LEU A 162 9.33 15.43 13.10
N GLU A 163 10.18 15.95 13.99
CA GLU A 163 10.33 15.42 15.35
C GLU A 163 9.02 15.50 16.14
N LYS A 164 8.34 16.64 16.09
CA LYS A 164 7.02 16.80 16.74
C LYS A 164 5.99 15.82 16.21
N LEU A 165 5.96 15.61 14.90
CA LEU A 165 5.06 14.63 14.27
C LEU A 165 5.41 13.21 14.71
N PHE A 166 6.68 12.81 14.64
CA PHE A 166 7.10 11.46 15.02
C PHE A 166 6.86 11.19 16.51
N TYR A 167 7.08 12.19 17.37
CA TYR A 167 6.68 12.12 18.77
C TYR A 167 5.17 11.91 18.94
N THR A 168 4.36 12.64 18.16
CA THR A 168 2.89 12.51 18.18
C THR A 168 2.45 11.10 17.76
N LEU A 169 3.03 10.55 16.69
CA LEU A 169 2.75 9.20 16.23
C LEU A 169 3.15 8.11 17.23
N ASN A 170 4.15 8.39 18.07
CA ASN A 170 4.61 7.47 19.13
C ASN A 170 3.91 7.67 20.48
N SER A 171 3.08 8.69 20.64
CA SER A 171 2.49 9.06 21.93
C SER A 171 1.00 8.70 22.02
N THR A 172 0.61 8.09 23.12
CA THR A 172 -0.80 7.92 23.50
C THR A 172 -1.36 9.16 24.23
N ASN A 173 -0.49 10.03 24.72
CA ASN A 173 -0.90 11.30 25.35
C ASN A 173 -1.31 12.30 24.26
N ARG A 174 -2.50 12.89 24.40
CA ARG A 174 -3.11 13.79 23.42
C ARG A 174 -3.03 15.27 23.80
N ASP A 175 -2.18 15.63 24.73
CA ASP A 175 -1.83 17.05 24.99
C ASP A 175 -0.84 17.54 23.91
N ILE A 176 -1.39 17.74 22.70
CA ILE A 176 -0.65 17.99 21.47
C ILE A 176 -1.22 19.26 20.81
N SER A 177 -0.37 19.97 20.05
CA SER A 177 -0.80 21.17 19.30
C SER A 177 -1.95 20.84 18.32
N ASN A 178 -2.83 21.81 18.08
CA ASN A 178 -4.05 21.60 17.26
C ASN A 178 -3.77 20.99 15.88
N HIS A 179 -2.65 21.35 15.25
CA HIS A 179 -2.28 20.83 13.92
C HIS A 179 -1.87 19.35 13.90
N LEU A 180 -1.57 18.76 15.06
CA LEU A 180 -1.13 17.37 15.18
C LEU A 180 -2.19 16.47 15.81
N LYS A 181 -3.28 17.02 16.33
CA LYS A 181 -4.33 16.26 17.05
C LYS A 181 -4.98 15.17 16.20
N GLU A 182 -5.06 15.37 14.91
CA GLU A 182 -5.71 14.44 13.97
C GLU A 182 -4.81 13.28 13.55
N PHE A 183 -3.50 13.35 13.84
CA PHE A 183 -2.62 12.22 13.58
C PHE A 183 -2.84 11.11 14.62
N PRO A 184 -3.05 9.86 14.21
CA PRO A 184 -3.30 8.76 15.13
C PRO A 184 -2.03 8.35 15.89
N TYR A 185 -2.21 7.65 17.02
CA TYR A 185 -1.12 6.89 17.62
C TYR A 185 -0.80 5.67 16.77
N VAL A 186 0.48 5.47 16.45
CA VAL A 186 0.98 4.31 15.70
C VAL A 186 1.65 3.36 16.67
N ASN A 187 1.00 2.22 16.91
CA ASN A 187 1.55 1.19 17.79
C ASN A 187 2.74 0.49 17.10
N GLY A 188 3.87 0.39 17.80
CA GLY A 188 5.07 -0.29 17.29
C GLY A 188 6.37 0.44 17.64
N GLY A 189 7.48 -0.10 17.12
CA GLY A 189 8.83 0.41 17.40
C GLY A 189 9.33 1.50 16.47
N LEU A 190 8.66 1.74 15.31
CA LEU A 190 9.18 2.58 14.24
C LEU A 190 9.52 4.02 14.69
N PHE A 191 8.66 4.62 15.51
CA PHE A 191 8.81 6.01 15.97
C PHE A 191 9.45 6.12 17.37
N LYS A 192 9.88 4.99 17.97
CA LYS A 192 10.37 4.96 19.35
C LYS A 192 11.77 5.54 19.52
N GLU A 193 12.67 5.26 18.59
CA GLU A 193 14.06 5.72 18.66
C GLU A 193 14.16 7.22 18.39
N VAL A 194 15.07 7.87 19.13
CA VAL A 194 15.38 9.30 18.96
C VAL A 194 16.80 9.41 18.43
N PHE A 195 16.98 10.17 17.36
CA PHE A 195 18.26 10.41 16.72
C PHE A 195 18.63 11.90 16.77
N ALA A 196 19.88 12.20 16.48
CA ALA A 196 20.30 13.57 16.23
C ALA A 196 19.49 14.16 15.05
N PRO A 197 19.04 15.42 15.13
CA PRO A 197 18.25 16.05 14.09
C PRO A 197 19.02 16.12 12.77
N LEU A 198 18.34 15.74 11.69
CA LEU A 198 18.89 15.87 10.34
C LEU A 198 18.77 17.30 9.84
N VAL A 199 19.75 17.70 9.02
CA VAL A 199 19.77 19.01 8.36
C VAL A 199 19.05 18.91 7.02
N PHE A 200 18.11 19.81 6.78
CA PHE A 200 17.37 19.88 5.53
C PHE A 200 17.66 21.17 4.78
N THR A 201 17.67 21.06 3.46
CA THR A 201 17.80 22.18 2.52
C THR A 201 16.46 22.47 1.85
N LYS A 202 16.34 23.60 1.16
CA LYS A 202 15.20 23.89 0.29
C LYS A 202 14.89 22.73 -0.67
N MET A 203 15.95 22.09 -1.22
CA MET A 203 15.78 21.00 -2.18
C MET A 203 15.30 19.72 -1.51
N SER A 204 15.87 19.32 -0.38
CA SER A 204 15.42 18.13 0.34
C SER A 204 13.98 18.28 0.85
N ARG A 205 13.60 19.47 1.37
CA ARG A 205 12.21 19.77 1.73
C ARG A 205 11.28 19.65 0.52
N LYS A 206 11.66 20.24 -0.62
CA LYS A 206 10.88 20.15 -1.87
C LYS A 206 10.66 18.70 -2.28
N LEU A 207 11.71 17.88 -2.29
CA LEU A 207 11.62 16.46 -2.65
C LEU A 207 10.75 15.66 -1.68
N ILE A 208 10.82 15.94 -0.36
CA ILE A 208 9.94 15.31 0.63
C ILE A 208 8.47 15.60 0.31
N ILE A 209 8.13 16.86 0.02
CA ILE A 209 6.76 17.24 -0.33
C ILE A 209 6.33 16.63 -1.67
N GLU A 210 7.19 16.63 -2.68
CA GLU A 210 6.89 16.03 -3.99
C GLU A 210 6.69 14.51 -3.92
N CYS A 211 7.40 13.80 -3.07
CA CYS A 211 7.21 12.37 -2.86
C CYS A 211 5.79 12.04 -2.36
N GLY A 212 5.21 12.87 -1.50
CA GLY A 212 3.82 12.69 -1.06
C GLY A 212 2.81 13.22 -2.09
N ALA A 213 3.05 14.43 -2.63
CA ALA A 213 2.06 15.10 -3.49
C ALA A 213 1.91 14.49 -4.89
N GLU A 214 2.97 13.89 -5.46
CA GLU A 214 2.99 13.45 -6.86
C GLU A 214 2.91 11.93 -7.02
N LEU A 215 3.03 11.17 -5.94
CA LEU A 215 2.92 9.72 -5.95
C LEU A 215 1.65 9.30 -5.25
N ASN A 216 1.06 8.21 -5.71
CA ASN A 216 -0.04 7.54 -5.01
C ASN A 216 0.50 6.25 -4.37
N TRP A 217 0.81 6.33 -3.09
CA TRP A 217 1.42 5.23 -2.34
C TRP A 217 0.49 4.05 -2.11
N SER A 218 -0.83 4.24 -2.26
CA SER A 218 -1.79 3.12 -2.21
C SER A 218 -1.66 2.17 -3.40
N LEU A 219 -1.07 2.63 -4.50
CA LEU A 219 -0.83 1.83 -5.72
C LEU A 219 0.55 1.19 -5.74
N ILE A 220 1.46 1.65 -4.87
CA ILE A 220 2.82 1.14 -4.80
C ILE A 220 2.81 -0.19 -4.03
N ASN A 221 3.50 -1.18 -4.59
CA ASN A 221 3.61 -2.48 -3.96
C ASN A 221 4.36 -2.36 -2.62
N PRO A 222 3.76 -2.81 -1.49
CA PRO A 222 4.44 -2.83 -0.19
C PRO A 222 5.80 -3.55 -0.21
N ASP A 223 5.97 -4.55 -1.07
CA ASP A 223 7.23 -5.29 -1.22
C ASP A 223 8.39 -4.42 -1.71
N ILE A 224 8.09 -3.32 -2.40
CA ILE A 224 9.09 -2.36 -2.84
C ILE A 224 9.69 -1.58 -1.67
N PHE A 225 8.97 -1.40 -0.57
CA PHE A 225 9.54 -0.77 0.63
C PHE A 225 10.79 -1.52 1.10
N GLY A 226 10.73 -2.86 1.14
CA GLY A 226 11.88 -3.68 1.46
C GLY A 226 13.05 -3.48 0.48
N SER A 227 12.76 -3.46 -0.82
CA SER A 227 13.76 -3.25 -1.87
C SER A 227 14.35 -1.84 -1.82
N MET A 228 13.54 -0.81 -1.58
CA MET A 228 13.99 0.57 -1.44
C MET A 228 14.90 0.75 -0.21
N ILE A 229 14.51 0.19 0.93
CA ILE A 229 15.32 0.21 2.15
C ILE A 229 16.65 -0.50 1.89
N GLN A 230 16.65 -1.64 1.21
CA GLN A 230 17.88 -2.34 0.86
C GLN A 230 18.78 -1.59 -0.13
N ALA A 231 18.20 -0.87 -1.09
CA ALA A 231 18.97 -0.06 -2.03
C ALA A 231 19.67 1.11 -1.32
N VAL A 232 19.10 1.56 -0.20
CA VAL A 232 19.60 2.66 0.64
C VAL A 232 20.63 2.18 1.65
N ILE A 233 20.48 0.95 2.17
CA ILE A 233 21.44 0.35 3.12
C ILE A 233 22.70 -0.08 2.38
N SER A 234 23.87 0.41 2.80
CA SER A 234 25.16 0.04 2.22
C SER A 234 25.44 -1.47 2.31
N ASP A 235 26.21 -1.99 1.35
CA ASP A 235 26.55 -3.43 1.27
C ASP A 235 27.19 -3.99 2.54
N GLU A 236 27.94 -3.17 3.28
CA GLU A 236 28.57 -3.56 4.54
C GLU A 236 27.57 -3.93 5.66
N HIS A 237 26.36 -3.36 5.63
CA HIS A 237 25.34 -3.61 6.67
C HIS A 237 24.39 -4.76 6.30
N ARG A 238 24.30 -5.14 5.02
CA ARG A 238 23.44 -6.24 4.56
C ARG A 238 23.86 -7.59 5.13
N GLY A 239 25.16 -7.82 5.27
CA GLY A 239 25.70 -9.10 5.74
C GLY A 239 25.61 -9.34 7.25
N THR A 240 25.65 -8.27 8.05
CA THR A 240 25.74 -8.39 9.54
C THR A 240 24.41 -8.50 10.25
N ASN A 241 23.33 -7.94 9.69
CA ASN A 241 22.02 -7.89 10.38
C ASN A 241 20.97 -8.85 9.80
N GLY A 242 21.33 -9.68 8.81
CA GLY A 242 20.38 -10.62 8.19
C GLY A 242 19.17 -9.96 7.49
N MET A 243 19.23 -8.63 7.31
CA MET A 243 18.15 -7.86 6.68
C MET A 243 18.22 -7.97 5.15
N HIS A 244 17.96 -9.16 4.65
CA HIS A 244 17.81 -9.40 3.21
C HIS A 244 16.33 -9.50 2.87
N TYR A 245 15.82 -8.48 2.19
CA TYR A 245 14.49 -8.58 1.59
C TYR A 245 14.56 -9.54 0.40
N THR A 246 13.77 -10.60 0.47
CA THR A 246 13.67 -11.56 -0.62
C THR A 246 12.59 -11.12 -1.59
N SER A 247 12.96 -10.78 -2.82
CA SER A 247 12.00 -10.35 -3.84
C SER A 247 10.96 -11.44 -4.16
N VAL A 248 9.73 -11.03 -4.51
CA VAL A 248 8.65 -11.95 -4.88
C VAL A 248 9.07 -12.95 -5.96
N PRO A 249 9.79 -12.58 -7.04
CA PRO A 249 10.29 -13.55 -8.01
C PRO A 249 11.18 -14.63 -7.38
N ASN A 250 11.99 -14.30 -6.39
CA ASN A 250 12.83 -15.27 -5.68
C ASN A 250 12.02 -16.14 -4.70
N ILE A 251 11.04 -15.55 -4.01
CA ILE A 251 10.08 -16.29 -3.19
C ILE A 251 9.33 -17.32 -4.06
N MET A 252 8.86 -16.91 -5.23
CA MET A 252 8.13 -17.79 -6.15
C MET A 252 8.98 -18.93 -6.72
N LYS A 253 10.31 -18.76 -6.87
CA LYS A 253 11.21 -19.86 -7.24
C LYS A 253 11.21 -21.00 -6.21
N VAL A 254 10.95 -20.68 -4.96
CA VAL A 254 10.84 -21.67 -3.88
C VAL A 254 9.42 -22.22 -3.78
N ILE A 255 8.43 -21.34 -3.75
CA ILE A 255 7.03 -21.70 -3.51
C ILE A 255 6.44 -22.50 -4.67
N ASN A 256 6.76 -22.12 -5.91
CA ASN A 256 6.22 -22.80 -7.09
C ASN A 256 6.51 -24.30 -7.07
N PRO A 257 7.77 -24.76 -7.05
CA PRO A 257 8.07 -26.19 -7.09
C PRO A 257 7.74 -26.89 -5.77
N LEU A 258 7.61 -26.16 -4.65
CA LEU A 258 7.37 -26.76 -3.34
C LEU A 258 5.92 -27.26 -3.19
N PHE A 259 4.94 -26.46 -3.59
CA PHE A 259 3.52 -26.84 -3.49
C PHE A 259 2.58 -26.10 -4.46
N LEU A 260 2.96 -24.92 -4.97
CA LEU A 260 2.01 -24.07 -5.70
C LEU A 260 1.68 -24.62 -7.08
N ASP A 261 2.65 -25.16 -7.80
CA ASP A 261 2.45 -25.70 -9.15
C ASP A 261 1.53 -26.95 -9.10
N GLU A 262 1.73 -27.82 -8.09
CA GLU A 262 0.86 -28.97 -7.86
C GLU A 262 -0.59 -28.55 -7.55
N LEU A 263 -0.78 -27.54 -6.70
CA LEU A 263 -2.11 -27.03 -6.38
C LEU A 263 -2.79 -26.39 -7.60
N LYS A 264 -2.04 -25.70 -8.45
CA LYS A 264 -2.55 -25.14 -9.72
C LYS A 264 -3.00 -26.23 -10.68
N GLU A 265 -2.19 -27.29 -10.83
CA GLU A 265 -2.56 -28.42 -11.67
C GLU A 265 -3.81 -29.15 -11.15
N GLU A 266 -3.90 -29.36 -9.84
CA GLU A 266 -5.07 -29.98 -9.21
C GLU A 266 -6.31 -29.09 -9.38
N PHE A 267 -6.16 -27.78 -9.30
CA PHE A 267 -7.24 -26.84 -9.57
C PHE A 267 -7.73 -26.96 -11.03
N GLU A 268 -6.81 -26.96 -12.01
CA GLU A 268 -7.18 -27.11 -13.42
C GLU A 268 -7.93 -28.43 -13.68
N LYS A 269 -7.47 -29.54 -13.07
CA LYS A 269 -8.13 -30.86 -13.18
C LYS A 269 -9.48 -30.93 -12.44
N SER A 270 -9.73 -30.00 -11.53
CA SER A 270 -10.95 -29.96 -10.70
C SER A 270 -12.01 -28.98 -11.21
N LYS A 271 -11.68 -28.16 -12.22
CA LYS A 271 -12.63 -27.23 -12.84
C LYS A 271 -13.90 -27.95 -13.31
N GLY A 272 -15.05 -27.40 -12.93
CA GLY A 272 -16.37 -27.98 -13.28
C GLY A 272 -16.83 -29.13 -12.37
N ASN A 273 -16.04 -29.55 -11.37
CA ASN A 273 -16.42 -30.61 -10.42
C ASN A 273 -16.41 -30.06 -8.99
N SER A 274 -17.59 -29.75 -8.45
CA SER A 274 -17.75 -29.17 -7.11
C SER A 274 -17.18 -30.05 -5.99
N LYS A 275 -17.22 -31.39 -6.12
CA LYS A 275 -16.68 -32.31 -5.11
C LYS A 275 -15.16 -32.19 -5.06
N LYS A 276 -14.49 -32.24 -6.22
CA LYS A 276 -13.03 -32.11 -6.31
C LYS A 276 -12.56 -30.73 -5.87
N LEU A 277 -13.30 -29.66 -6.20
CA LEU A 277 -12.99 -28.30 -5.73
C LEU A 277 -13.09 -28.18 -4.20
N ASN A 278 -14.07 -28.83 -3.59
CA ASN A 278 -14.18 -28.88 -2.13
C ASN A 278 -13.05 -29.69 -1.47
N GLU A 279 -12.60 -30.75 -2.11
CA GLU A 279 -11.44 -31.53 -1.65
C GLU A 279 -10.15 -30.69 -1.71
N LEU A 280 -9.93 -30.00 -2.84
CA LEU A 280 -8.81 -29.07 -2.99
C LEU A 280 -8.87 -27.93 -1.97
N HIS A 281 -10.04 -27.34 -1.75
CA HIS A 281 -10.22 -26.31 -0.74
C HIS A 281 -9.85 -26.81 0.66
N LYS A 282 -10.28 -28.03 1.04
CA LYS A 282 -9.88 -28.64 2.31
C LYS A 282 -8.36 -28.89 2.38
N ARG A 283 -7.73 -29.28 1.28
CA ARG A 283 -6.27 -29.44 1.20
C ARG A 283 -5.58 -28.12 1.48
N ILE A 284 -6.00 -27.04 0.82
CA ILE A 284 -5.42 -25.68 0.99
C ILE A 284 -5.60 -25.19 2.43
N THR A 285 -6.79 -25.36 3.01
CA THR A 285 -7.05 -24.93 4.41
C THR A 285 -6.26 -25.71 5.45
N ASN A 286 -5.79 -26.91 5.13
CA ASN A 286 -4.98 -27.74 6.01
C ASN A 286 -3.47 -27.59 5.79
N LEU A 287 -3.03 -26.76 4.83
CA LEU A 287 -1.61 -26.48 4.64
C LEU A 287 -1.05 -25.81 5.90
N LYS A 288 0.03 -26.36 6.41
CA LYS A 288 0.80 -25.78 7.51
C LYS A 288 2.09 -25.22 6.93
N ILE A 289 2.28 -23.92 7.07
CA ILE A 289 3.47 -23.22 6.60
C ILE A 289 4.24 -22.79 7.86
N PHE A 290 5.51 -23.15 7.92
CA PHE A 290 6.42 -22.73 8.96
C PHE A 290 7.59 -21.98 8.34
N ASP A 291 7.73 -20.73 8.72
CA ASP A 291 8.89 -19.91 8.38
C ASP A 291 9.67 -19.62 9.68
N PRO A 292 10.85 -20.24 9.86
CA PRO A 292 11.65 -20.05 11.07
C PRO A 292 12.36 -18.69 11.11
N ALA A 293 12.32 -17.92 10.02
CA ALA A 293 13.03 -16.66 9.85
C ALA A 293 12.13 -15.54 9.31
N CYS A 294 10.87 -15.52 9.74
CA CYS A 294 9.86 -14.59 9.23
C CYS A 294 10.03 -13.11 9.66
N GLY A 295 11.09 -12.76 10.37
CA GLY A 295 11.40 -11.42 10.85
C GLY A 295 10.85 -11.12 12.23
#